data_264c0190a3427102da18f0b2a6d20e62
#
_entry.id   264c0190a3427102da18f0b2a6d20e62
#
_cell.length_a   1.000
_cell.length_b   1.000
_cell.length_c   1.000
_cell.angle_alpha   90.00
_cell.angle_beta   90.00
_cell.angle_gamma   90.00
#
_symmetry.space_group_name_H-M   'P 1'
#
loop_
_entity.id
_entity.type
_entity.pdbx_description
1 polymer ?
#
loop_
_entity_poly.entity_id
_entity_poly.type
_entity_poly.pdbx_seq_one_letter_code
_entity_poly.pdbx_strand_id
1 'polypeptide(L)' 'MNRSAEAEWVRRQAEIMREKADKARNDKERDFYRAEADNYAAWLARLEKDND' A
#
# COMPACT_ATOMS: atom_id res chain seq x y z
N MET A 1 16.95 11.63 -1.22
CA MET A 1 17.18 10.70 -2.25
C MET A 1 16.48 9.40 -2.08
N ASN A 2 16.76 8.73 -1.02
CA ASN A 2 16.16 7.44 -0.80
C ASN A 2 14.67 7.49 -0.52
N ARG A 3 14.20 8.64 -0.07
CA ARG A 3 12.79 8.77 0.22
C ARG A 3 11.91 8.64 -1.01
N SER A 4 12.41 9.17 -2.13
CA SER A 4 11.67 9.05 -3.37
C SER A 4 11.52 7.61 -3.80
N ALA A 5 12.61 6.87 -3.74
CA ALA A 5 12.59 5.45 -4.11
C ALA A 5 11.73 4.66 -3.14
N GLU A 6 11.83 4.98 -1.87
CA GLU A 6 11.03 4.29 -0.87
C GLU A 6 9.55 4.56 -1.08
N ALA A 7 9.20 5.82 -1.36
CA ALA A 7 7.81 6.18 -1.59
C ALA A 7 7.25 5.45 -2.81
N GLU A 8 8.04 5.33 -3.87
CA GLU A 8 7.61 4.62 -5.05
C GLU A 8 7.38 3.14 -4.76
N TRP A 9 8.28 2.57 -4.00
CA TRP A 9 8.15 1.16 -3.65
C TRP A 9 6.87 0.94 -2.84
N VAL A 10 6.64 1.78 -1.84
CA VAL A 10 5.46 1.65 -1.00
C VAL A 10 4.19 1.83 -1.81
N ARG A 11 4.18 2.81 -2.71
CA ARG A 11 3.02 3.03 -3.56
C ARG A 11 2.72 1.81 -4.41
N ARG A 12 3.75 1.20 -4.96
CA ARG A 12 3.59 0.03 -5.78
C ARG A 12 3.02 -1.13 -4.97
N GLN A 13 3.52 -1.30 -3.75
CA GLN A 13 3.01 -2.36 -2.89
C GLN A 13 1.53 -2.16 -2.57
N ALA A 14 1.14 -0.92 -2.32
CA ALA A 14 -0.26 -0.62 -2.06
C ALA A 14 -1.13 -1.01 -3.26
N GLU A 15 -0.66 -0.71 -4.46
CA GLU A 15 -1.40 -1.05 -5.67
C GLU A 15 -1.52 -2.56 -5.84
N ILE A 16 -0.43 -3.26 -5.59
CA ILE A 16 -0.42 -4.71 -5.70
C ILE A 16 -1.43 -5.31 -4.72
N MET A 17 -1.48 -4.79 -3.51
CA MET A 17 -2.43 -5.29 -2.51
C MET A 17 -3.86 -5.02 -2.93
N ARG A 18 -4.12 -3.87 -3.54
CA ARG A 18 -5.45 -3.56 -4.03
C ARG A 18 -5.87 -4.52 -5.13
N GLU A 19 -4.96 -4.83 -6.03
CA GLU A 19 -5.24 -5.77 -7.10
C GLU A 19 -5.55 -7.14 -6.54
N LYS A 20 -4.78 -7.56 -5.55
CA LYS A 20 -5.01 -8.84 -4.91
C LYS A 20 -6.36 -8.87 -4.22
N ALA A 21 -6.77 -7.75 -3.61
CA ALA A 21 -8.08 -7.66 -2.99
C ALA A 21 -9.17 -7.81 -4.03
N ASP A 22 -9.00 -7.19 -5.19
CA ASP A 22 -9.99 -7.30 -6.26
C ASP A 22 -10.13 -8.71 -6.78
N LYS A 23 -9.06 -9.47 -6.71
CA LYS A 23 -9.06 -10.85 -7.20
C LYS A 23 -9.24 -11.87 -6.10
N ALA A 24 -9.50 -11.42 -4.89
CA ALA A 24 -9.66 -12.31 -3.77
C ALA A 24 -10.86 -13.22 -3.97
N ARG A 25 -10.75 -14.44 -3.46
CA ARG A 25 -11.77 -15.46 -3.65
C ARG A 25 -12.87 -15.40 -2.63
N ASN A 26 -12.62 -14.76 -1.51
CA ASN A 26 -13.61 -14.67 -0.45
C ASN A 26 -13.40 -13.39 0.33
N ASP A 27 -14.35 -13.08 1.20
CA ASP A 27 -14.33 -11.83 1.94
C ASP A 27 -13.16 -11.73 2.89
N LYS A 28 -12.80 -12.84 3.50
CA LYS A 28 -11.71 -12.85 4.46
C LYS A 28 -10.40 -12.48 3.78
N GLU A 29 -10.16 -13.07 2.65
CA GLU A 29 -8.95 -12.82 1.88
C GLU A 29 -8.94 -11.38 1.38
N ARG A 30 -10.07 -10.93 0.87
CA ARG A 30 -10.18 -9.55 0.40
C ARG A 30 -9.89 -8.56 1.51
N ASP A 31 -10.47 -8.80 2.68
CA ASP A 31 -10.27 -7.89 3.81
C ASP A 31 -8.82 -7.87 4.26
N PHE A 32 -8.15 -9.01 4.20
CA PHE A 32 -6.74 -9.09 4.52
C PHE A 32 -5.92 -8.20 3.58
N TYR A 33 -6.14 -8.32 2.28
CA TYR A 33 -5.38 -7.55 1.33
C TYR A 33 -5.71 -6.06 1.41
N ARG A 34 -6.95 -5.73 1.71
CA ARG A 34 -7.35 -4.33 1.87
C ARG A 34 -6.65 -3.72 3.08
N ALA A 35 -6.56 -4.45 4.16
CA ALA A 35 -5.87 -3.98 5.34
C ALA A 35 -4.40 -3.72 5.05
N GLU A 36 -3.77 -4.62 4.27
CA GLU A 36 -2.39 -4.44 3.86
C GLU A 36 -2.23 -3.20 2.99
N ALA A 37 -3.15 -3.00 2.07
CA ALA A 37 -3.11 -1.82 1.21
C ALA A 37 -3.23 -0.55 2.03
N ASP A 38 -4.11 -0.55 3.01
CA ASP A 38 -4.28 0.61 3.89
C ASP A 38 -3.01 0.89 4.69
N ASN A 39 -2.34 -0.15 5.13
CA ASN A 39 -1.09 0.01 5.87
C ASN A 39 -0.02 0.66 5.00
N TYR A 40 0.10 0.20 3.76
CA TYR A 40 1.05 0.81 2.84
C TYR A 40 0.67 2.24 2.53
N ALA A 41 -0.61 2.52 2.38
CA ALA A 41 -1.07 3.88 2.09
C ALA A 41 -0.74 4.82 3.25
N ALA A 42 -0.90 4.36 4.48
CA ALA A 42 -0.57 5.17 5.65
C ALA A 42 0.94 5.43 5.71
N TRP A 43 1.73 4.42 5.39
CA TRP A 43 3.17 4.57 5.35
C TRP A 43 3.56 5.60 4.29
N LEU A 44 2.96 5.49 3.12
CA LEU A 44 3.22 6.44 2.04
C LEU A 44 2.91 7.87 2.45
N ALA A 45 1.78 8.06 3.13
CA ALA A 45 1.38 9.39 3.58
C ALA A 45 2.41 9.98 4.54
N ARG A 46 2.98 9.13 5.40
CA ARG A 46 4.03 9.58 6.31
C ARG A 46 5.28 10.01 5.57
N LEU A 47 5.67 9.21 4.58
CA LEU A 47 6.85 9.52 3.81
C LEU A 47 6.70 10.85 3.09
N GLU A 48 5.52 11.07 2.53
CA GLU A 48 5.27 12.32 1.81
C GLU A 48 5.24 13.50 2.75
N LYS A 49 4.68 13.32 3.93
CA LYS A 49 4.64 14.38 4.92
C LYS A 49 6.03 14.73 5.40
N ASP A 50 6.85 13.73 5.65
CA ASP A 50 8.20 13.95 6.15
C ASP A 50 9.08 14.61 5.11
N ASN A 51 8.69 14.51 3.86
CA ASN A 51 9.49 15.02 2.76
C ASN A 51 9.36 16.53 2.61
N ASP A 52 8.43 17.13 3.29
CA ASP A 52 8.29 18.57 3.30
C ASP A 52 9.24 19.20 4.30
#